data_d17f51276fc205c8828d54d1b75b046e
#
_entry.id   d17f51276fc205c8828d54d1b75b046e
#
_cell.length_a   1.000
_cell.length_b   1.000
_cell.length_c   1.000
_cell.angle_alpha   90.00
_cell.angle_beta   90.00
_cell.angle_gamma   90.00
#
_symmetry.space_group_name_H-M   'P 1'
#
loop_
_entity.id
_entity.type
_entity.pdbx_description
1 polymer ?
#
loop_
_entity_poly.entity_id
_entity_poly.type
_entity_poly.pdbx_seq_one_letter_code
_entity_poly.pdbx_strand_id
1 'polypeptide(L)'
;LLEGAGFTAYLVSSLTVKEDGTYDFDSVTPVVLGENGATEIFTDKKGYAVSIPLPYGTYVVRETTTPHNYKPVDDFIVRITEHKPTEPQVWRVLLDDEFSAKLKITKQDDETKKTVLAAGTEFKIYDMDNEKYVEQVTTYPTTIVHKSYFTDADGYLILPQNLKIGHYRIEEV
;
A
#
# COMPACT_ATOMS: atom_id res chain seq x y z
N LEU A 1 -7.47 -1.50 -12.76
CA LEU A 1 -6.11 -1.27 -13.24
C LEU A 1 -5.57 -0.03 -12.55
N LEU A 2 -4.32 -0.08 -12.08
CA LEU A 2 -3.75 0.93 -11.20
C LEU A 2 -2.81 1.86 -11.98
N GLU A 3 -3.11 3.16 -11.99
CA GLU A 3 -2.27 4.21 -12.55
C GLU A 3 -1.28 4.71 -11.50
N GLY A 4 -0.06 5.06 -11.91
CA GLY A 4 0.92 5.73 -11.06
C GLY A 4 1.79 4.82 -10.21
N ALA A 5 1.74 3.50 -10.39
CA ALA A 5 2.74 2.61 -9.81
C ALA A 5 4.08 2.78 -10.54
N GLY A 6 5.14 3.13 -9.81
CA GLY A 6 6.47 3.38 -10.33
C GLY A 6 7.38 2.18 -10.15
N PHE A 7 8.11 1.80 -11.20
CA PHE A 7 9.00 0.65 -11.21
C PHE A 7 10.41 1.04 -11.63
N THR A 8 11.39 0.49 -10.93
CA THR A 8 12.82 0.54 -11.29
C THR A 8 13.34 -0.87 -11.55
N ALA A 9 14.42 -1.00 -12.29
CA ALA A 9 15.06 -2.28 -12.51
C ALA A 9 16.58 -2.20 -12.30
N TYR A 10 17.16 -3.30 -11.85
CA TYR A 10 18.59 -3.43 -11.60
C TYR A 10 19.09 -4.70 -12.27
N LEU A 11 20.25 -4.60 -12.91
CA LEU A 11 20.92 -5.78 -13.48
C LEU A 11 21.45 -6.65 -12.32
N VAL A 12 21.01 -7.91 -12.23
CA VAL A 12 21.41 -8.79 -11.13
C VAL A 12 22.90 -8.93 -10.97
N SER A 13 23.65 -8.98 -12.09
CA SER A 13 25.13 -9.08 -12.07
C SER A 13 25.83 -7.84 -11.49
N SER A 14 25.14 -6.72 -11.34
CA SER A 14 25.67 -5.51 -10.70
C SER A 14 25.38 -5.43 -9.21
N LEU A 15 24.49 -6.28 -8.70
CA LEU A 15 24.07 -6.28 -7.30
C LEU A 15 24.96 -7.17 -6.44
N THR A 16 25.21 -6.75 -5.21
CA THR A 16 25.79 -7.59 -4.16
C THR A 16 24.69 -8.18 -3.30
N VAL A 17 24.96 -9.34 -2.70
CA VAL A 17 24.04 -10.01 -1.78
C VAL A 17 24.50 -9.70 -0.34
N LYS A 18 23.56 -9.21 0.49
CA LYS A 18 23.79 -8.96 1.91
C LYS A 18 23.88 -10.27 2.69
N GLU A 19 24.32 -10.21 3.96
CA GLU A 19 24.42 -11.38 4.84
C GLU A 19 23.10 -12.11 5.07
N ASP A 20 21.98 -11.38 5.00
CA ASP A 20 20.61 -11.91 5.12
C ASP A 20 20.07 -12.55 3.82
N GLY A 21 20.86 -12.57 2.75
CA GLY A 21 20.48 -13.11 1.45
C GLY A 21 19.71 -12.15 0.54
N THR A 22 19.45 -10.92 0.96
CA THR A 22 18.81 -9.89 0.15
C THR A 22 19.82 -9.15 -0.73
N TYR A 23 19.34 -8.51 -1.80
CA TYR A 23 20.17 -7.65 -2.64
C TYR A 23 20.43 -6.30 -2.01
N ASP A 24 21.66 -5.78 -2.20
CA ASP A 24 21.98 -4.40 -1.87
C ASP A 24 21.72 -3.50 -3.08
N PHE A 25 20.71 -2.66 -2.98
CA PHE A 25 20.33 -1.70 -4.01
C PHE A 25 20.92 -0.31 -3.80
N ASP A 26 21.43 -0.02 -2.62
CA ASP A 26 21.84 1.33 -2.21
C ASP A 26 23.14 1.76 -2.91
N SER A 27 23.97 0.80 -3.29
CA SER A 27 25.26 1.01 -3.94
C SER A 27 25.22 0.96 -5.46
N VAL A 28 24.05 0.69 -6.07
CA VAL A 28 23.91 0.46 -7.52
C VAL A 28 22.88 1.37 -8.13
N THR A 29 23.22 1.99 -9.26
CA THR A 29 22.29 2.80 -10.02
C THR A 29 21.32 1.91 -10.80
N PRO A 30 20.00 2.19 -10.78
CA PRO A 30 19.03 1.49 -11.60
C PRO A 30 19.37 1.63 -13.09
N VAL A 31 18.95 0.65 -13.89
CA VAL A 31 19.08 0.74 -15.35
C VAL A 31 18.10 1.78 -15.92
N VAL A 32 18.46 2.34 -17.05
CA VAL A 32 17.57 3.25 -17.78
C VAL A 32 16.39 2.45 -18.35
N LEU A 33 15.18 2.82 -17.99
CA LEU A 33 13.93 2.18 -18.41
C LEU A 33 13.11 3.02 -19.38
N GLY A 34 13.22 4.33 -19.29
CA GLY A 34 12.44 5.25 -20.09
C GLY A 34 13.29 6.11 -21.03
N GLU A 35 12.61 6.84 -21.90
CA GLU A 35 13.25 7.85 -22.75
C GLU A 35 13.90 8.94 -21.87
N ASN A 36 14.86 9.66 -22.45
CA ASN A 36 15.60 10.74 -21.78
C ASN A 36 16.37 10.31 -20.50
N GLY A 37 16.74 9.04 -20.39
CA GLY A 37 17.53 8.53 -19.28
C GLY A 37 16.70 8.25 -18.00
N ALA A 38 15.39 8.19 -18.09
CA ALA A 38 14.53 7.86 -16.94
C ALA A 38 14.83 6.44 -16.43
N THR A 39 15.09 6.33 -15.14
CA THR A 39 15.34 5.05 -14.45
C THR A 39 14.10 4.48 -13.78
N GLU A 40 13.04 5.26 -13.67
CA GLU A 40 11.74 4.85 -13.17
C GLU A 40 10.67 5.05 -14.25
N ILE A 41 9.78 4.08 -14.39
CA ILE A 41 8.63 4.14 -15.31
C ILE A 41 7.35 3.91 -14.52
N PHE A 42 6.28 4.55 -14.97
CA PHE A 42 5.00 4.54 -14.25
C PHE A 42 3.91 3.85 -15.06
N THR A 43 3.00 3.20 -14.35
CA THR A 43 1.80 2.66 -14.99
C THR A 43 0.86 3.78 -15.44
N ASP A 44 0.31 3.61 -16.63
CA ASP A 44 -0.71 4.47 -17.22
C ASP A 44 -2.13 4.15 -16.68
N LYS A 45 -3.14 4.83 -17.19
CA LYS A 45 -4.56 4.61 -16.85
C LYS A 45 -5.05 3.20 -17.16
N LYS A 46 -4.33 2.45 -17.98
CA LYS A 46 -4.60 1.04 -18.29
C LYS A 46 -3.76 0.10 -17.45
N GLY A 47 -2.98 0.61 -16.49
CA GLY A 47 -2.12 -0.17 -15.62
C GLY A 47 -0.87 -0.74 -16.32
N TYR A 48 -0.41 -0.16 -17.43
CA TYR A 48 0.78 -0.58 -18.15
C TYR A 48 1.94 0.38 -17.93
N ALA A 49 3.11 -0.16 -17.58
CA ALA A 49 4.39 0.50 -17.67
C ALA A 49 5.24 -0.23 -18.71
N VAL A 50 5.80 0.47 -19.68
CA VAL A 50 6.58 -0.14 -20.77
C VAL A 50 7.96 0.50 -20.81
N SER A 51 8.99 -0.32 -20.71
CA SER A 51 10.38 0.15 -20.82
C SER A 51 10.81 0.29 -22.28
N ILE A 52 11.90 1.05 -22.48
CA ILE A 52 12.70 0.93 -23.70
C ILE A 52 13.27 -0.49 -23.80
N PRO A 53 13.74 -0.93 -24.99
CA PRO A 53 14.41 -2.22 -25.12
C PRO A 53 15.62 -2.32 -24.19
N LEU A 54 15.66 -3.40 -23.41
CA LEU A 54 16.76 -3.68 -22.48
C LEU A 54 17.75 -4.68 -23.09
N PRO A 55 19.05 -4.57 -22.78
CA PRO A 55 20.05 -5.56 -23.15
C PRO A 55 19.72 -6.95 -22.57
N TYR A 56 20.32 -7.99 -23.15
CA TYR A 56 20.27 -9.32 -22.57
C TYR A 56 20.77 -9.32 -21.13
N GLY A 57 20.04 -10.01 -20.27
CA GLY A 57 20.41 -10.09 -18.86
C GLY A 57 19.27 -10.52 -17.96
N THR A 58 19.61 -10.66 -16.69
CA THR A 58 18.64 -10.92 -15.62
C THR A 58 18.52 -9.66 -14.79
N TYR A 59 17.29 -9.22 -14.58
CA TYR A 59 16.98 -7.98 -13.86
C TYR A 59 16.09 -8.26 -12.65
N VAL A 60 16.34 -7.55 -11.55
CA VAL A 60 15.37 -7.41 -10.46
C VAL A 60 14.55 -6.16 -10.73
N VAL A 61 13.24 -6.31 -10.78
CA VAL A 61 12.29 -5.18 -10.90
C VAL A 61 11.66 -4.92 -9.55
N ARG A 62 11.62 -3.65 -9.16
CA ARG A 62 11.08 -3.18 -7.89
C ARG A 62 10.01 -2.14 -8.12
N GLU A 63 8.94 -2.19 -7.32
CA GLU A 63 8.04 -1.06 -7.20
C GLU A 63 8.66 -0.05 -6.23
N THR A 64 8.98 1.13 -6.75
CA THR A 64 9.62 2.22 -5.98
C THR A 64 8.67 3.35 -5.64
N THR A 65 7.58 3.46 -6.39
CA THR A 65 6.47 4.37 -6.10
C THR A 65 5.18 3.57 -6.05
N THR A 66 4.60 3.45 -4.86
CA THR A 66 3.34 2.74 -4.66
C THR A 66 2.19 3.75 -4.61
N PRO A 67 1.13 3.57 -5.42
CA PRO A 67 -0.05 4.42 -5.34
C PRO A 67 -0.70 4.39 -3.96
N HIS A 68 -1.32 5.51 -3.59
CA HIS A 68 -1.97 5.67 -2.29
C HIS A 68 -2.99 4.55 -2.03
N ASN A 69 -3.01 4.03 -0.80
CA ASN A 69 -3.85 2.92 -0.32
C ASN A 69 -3.49 1.51 -0.83
N TYR A 70 -2.37 1.34 -1.51
CA TYR A 70 -1.93 0.02 -1.95
C TYR A 70 -0.67 -0.43 -1.23
N LYS A 71 -0.42 -1.73 -1.17
CA LYS A 71 0.86 -2.29 -0.76
C LYS A 71 1.79 -2.33 -1.97
N PRO A 72 3.10 -2.13 -1.77
CA PRO A 72 4.06 -2.40 -2.83
C PRO A 72 4.05 -3.90 -3.16
N VAL A 73 4.26 -4.23 -4.43
CA VAL A 73 4.49 -5.61 -4.83
C VAL A 73 5.91 -6.04 -4.47
N ASP A 74 6.08 -7.33 -4.24
CA ASP A 74 7.39 -7.92 -4.01
C ASP A 74 8.29 -7.77 -5.25
N ASP A 75 9.60 -7.65 -5.01
CA ASP A 75 10.59 -7.64 -6.07
C ASP A 75 10.47 -8.90 -6.94
N PHE A 76 10.55 -8.77 -8.26
CA PHE A 76 10.46 -9.90 -9.16
C PHE A 76 11.57 -9.92 -10.20
N ILE A 77 11.85 -11.11 -10.72
CA ILE A 77 12.96 -11.34 -11.68
C ILE A 77 12.42 -11.36 -13.10
N VAL A 78 13.07 -10.59 -13.97
CA VAL A 78 12.83 -10.56 -15.41
C VAL A 78 14.10 -11.01 -16.12
N ARG A 79 13.95 -11.89 -17.12
CA ARG A 79 15.07 -12.34 -17.94
C ARG A 79 14.83 -11.94 -19.39
N ILE A 80 15.75 -11.17 -19.94
CA ILE A 80 15.75 -10.79 -21.36
C ILE A 80 16.72 -11.72 -22.09
N THR A 81 16.15 -12.63 -22.86
CA THR A 81 16.92 -13.69 -23.57
C THR A 81 16.74 -13.66 -25.08
N GLU A 82 15.79 -12.86 -25.59
CA GLU A 82 15.46 -12.78 -27.01
C GLU A 82 15.53 -11.34 -27.52
N HIS A 83 15.93 -11.18 -28.77
CA HIS A 83 15.92 -9.88 -29.41
C HIS A 83 14.54 -9.61 -30.05
N LYS A 84 13.69 -8.94 -29.32
CA LYS A 84 12.34 -8.52 -29.75
C LYS A 84 12.06 -7.06 -29.40
N PRO A 85 12.68 -6.11 -30.11
CA PRO A 85 12.63 -4.69 -29.73
C PRO A 85 11.24 -4.07 -29.90
N THR A 86 10.36 -4.67 -30.69
CA THR A 86 9.03 -4.17 -31.01
C THR A 86 7.89 -4.95 -30.30
N GLU A 87 8.21 -6.08 -29.68
CA GLU A 87 7.26 -6.91 -28.96
C GLU A 87 7.65 -6.97 -27.49
N PRO A 88 7.01 -6.19 -26.61
CA PRO A 88 7.38 -6.18 -25.20
C PRO A 88 7.06 -7.54 -24.56
N GLN A 89 7.98 -8.02 -23.73
CA GLN A 89 7.72 -9.13 -22.84
C GLN A 89 6.76 -8.70 -21.76
N VAL A 90 5.58 -9.34 -21.67
CA VAL A 90 4.53 -8.95 -20.74
C VAL A 90 4.68 -9.67 -19.42
N TRP A 91 4.85 -8.92 -18.34
CA TRP A 91 4.77 -9.39 -16.97
C TRP A 91 3.48 -8.89 -16.34
N ARG A 92 2.72 -9.81 -15.76
CA ARG A 92 1.51 -9.44 -15.01
C ARG A 92 1.86 -9.42 -13.54
N VAL A 93 1.91 -8.24 -12.99
CA VAL A 93 2.05 -8.04 -11.55
C VAL A 93 0.64 -7.96 -10.99
N LEU A 94 0.29 -8.92 -10.13
CA LEU A 94 -0.96 -8.88 -9.41
C LEU A 94 -0.72 -7.99 -8.18
N LEU A 95 -1.41 -6.87 -8.14
CA LEU A 95 -1.46 -6.04 -6.95
C LEU A 95 -2.32 -6.75 -5.92
N ASP A 96 -1.83 -6.80 -4.70
CA ASP A 96 -2.64 -7.21 -3.57
C ASP A 96 -3.80 -6.23 -3.34
N ASP A 97 -4.75 -6.66 -2.54
CA ASP A 97 -5.89 -5.85 -2.15
C ASP A 97 -5.44 -4.49 -1.59
N GLU A 98 -6.31 -3.50 -1.76
CA GLU A 98 -6.16 -2.19 -1.14
C GLU A 98 -5.84 -2.34 0.36
N PHE A 99 -4.76 -1.67 0.81
CA PHE A 99 -4.37 -1.75 2.20
C PHE A 99 -5.44 -1.14 3.09
N SER A 100 -5.96 -1.93 4.00
CA SER A 100 -6.91 -1.48 5.00
C SER A 100 -6.72 -2.23 6.32
N ALA A 101 -7.01 -1.56 7.43
CA ALA A 101 -6.89 -2.14 8.75
C ALA A 101 -8.15 -1.87 9.59
N LYS A 102 -8.50 -2.82 10.45
CA LYS A 102 -9.55 -2.64 11.43
C LYS A 102 -9.00 -1.90 12.64
N LEU A 103 -9.64 -0.83 13.04
CA LEU A 103 -9.24 -0.05 14.21
C LEU A 103 -9.97 -0.58 15.44
N LYS A 104 -9.22 -0.82 16.52
CA LYS A 104 -9.72 -1.05 17.87
C LYS A 104 -9.27 0.09 18.77
N ILE A 105 -10.23 0.74 19.46
CA ILE A 105 -9.97 1.79 20.44
C ILE A 105 -10.26 1.22 21.82
N THR A 106 -9.35 1.46 22.76
CA THR A 106 -9.50 1.08 24.17
C THR A 106 -9.44 2.36 25.00
N LYS A 107 -10.50 2.66 25.74
CA LYS A 107 -10.48 3.75 26.70
C LYS A 107 -9.80 3.29 27.99
N GLN A 108 -8.82 4.06 28.46
CA GLN A 108 -8.10 3.79 29.71
C GLN A 108 -8.17 4.97 30.65
N ASP A 109 -8.19 4.68 31.92
CA ASP A 109 -8.03 5.68 32.99
C ASP A 109 -6.58 6.20 33.00
N ASP A 110 -6.41 7.52 33.07
CA ASP A 110 -5.06 8.12 32.92
C ASP A 110 -4.15 7.82 34.11
N GLU A 111 -4.70 7.70 35.31
CA GLU A 111 -3.91 7.45 36.53
C GLU A 111 -3.57 5.96 36.68
N THR A 112 -4.57 5.11 36.54
CA THR A 112 -4.43 3.67 36.83
C THR A 112 -3.99 2.85 35.61
N LYS A 113 -4.07 3.41 34.39
CA LYS A 113 -3.83 2.76 33.11
C LYS A 113 -4.72 1.52 32.87
N LYS A 114 -5.76 1.36 33.67
CA LYS A 114 -6.74 0.27 33.49
C LYS A 114 -7.79 0.64 32.46
N THR A 115 -8.29 -0.35 31.75
CA THR A 115 -9.40 -0.17 30.82
C THR A 115 -10.63 0.32 31.58
N VAL A 116 -11.23 1.39 31.10
CA VAL A 116 -12.50 1.89 31.61
C VAL A 116 -13.61 1.02 31.03
N LEU A 117 -14.21 0.17 31.87
CA LEU A 117 -15.31 -0.72 31.49
C LEU A 117 -16.62 0.08 31.44
N ALA A 118 -16.74 0.96 30.47
CA ALA A 118 -17.94 1.78 30.28
C ALA A 118 -18.43 1.63 28.83
N ALA A 119 -19.64 1.05 28.71
CA ALA A 119 -20.33 1.01 27.43
C ALA A 119 -20.89 2.39 27.07
N GLY A 120 -20.99 2.68 25.79
CA GLY A 120 -21.70 3.86 25.28
C GLY A 120 -20.86 5.14 25.23
N THR A 121 -19.55 5.10 25.46
CA THR A 121 -18.72 6.27 25.16
C THR A 121 -18.67 6.45 23.63
N GLU A 122 -19.08 7.63 23.17
CA GLU A 122 -19.19 7.97 21.76
C GLU A 122 -17.86 8.50 21.21
N PHE A 123 -17.48 8.03 20.04
CA PHE A 123 -16.34 8.51 19.29
C PHE A 123 -16.73 8.83 17.85
N LYS A 124 -16.10 9.85 17.30
CA LYS A 124 -16.08 10.16 15.87
C LYS A 124 -14.67 10.03 15.32
N ILE A 125 -14.57 9.65 14.06
CA ILE A 125 -13.29 9.53 13.36
C ILE A 125 -13.29 10.52 12.21
N TYR A 126 -12.34 11.44 12.23
CA TYR A 126 -12.16 12.43 11.18
C TYR A 126 -11.03 12.01 10.27
N ASP A 127 -11.33 11.84 8.98
CA ASP A 127 -10.34 11.59 7.93
C ASP A 127 -9.70 12.92 7.55
N MET A 128 -8.43 13.09 7.94
CA MET A 128 -7.70 14.33 7.74
C MET A 128 -7.28 14.55 6.30
N ASP A 129 -7.11 13.47 5.54
CA ASP A 129 -6.67 13.54 4.14
C ASP A 129 -7.84 13.94 3.23
N ASN A 130 -9.07 13.54 3.56
CA ASN A 130 -10.28 13.85 2.81
C ASN A 130 -11.17 14.93 3.47
N GLU A 131 -10.74 15.49 4.60
CA GLU A 131 -11.41 16.56 5.36
C GLU A 131 -12.89 16.26 5.69
N LYS A 132 -13.18 15.03 6.10
CA LYS A 132 -14.55 14.59 6.42
C LYS A 132 -14.59 13.54 7.52
N TYR A 133 -15.73 13.42 8.19
CA TYR A 133 -15.96 12.32 9.12
C TYR A 133 -16.15 11.00 8.38
N VAL A 134 -15.59 9.94 8.97
CA VAL A 134 -15.73 8.56 8.46
C VAL A 134 -17.15 8.08 8.76
N GLU A 135 -17.87 7.70 7.72
CA GLU A 135 -19.14 7.01 7.81
C GLU A 135 -18.98 5.58 7.28
N GLN A 136 -19.45 4.60 8.05
CA GLN A 136 -19.38 3.19 7.65
C GLN A 136 -20.78 2.60 7.56
N VAL A 137 -20.98 1.64 6.68
CA VAL A 137 -22.30 1.04 6.44
C VAL A 137 -22.22 -0.46 6.70
N THR A 138 -23.10 -0.95 7.57
CA THR A 138 -23.38 -2.39 7.72
C THR A 138 -24.69 -2.72 7.02
N THR A 139 -24.77 -3.85 6.36
CA THR A 139 -25.95 -4.24 5.53
C THR A 139 -26.76 -5.39 6.12
N TYR A 140 -26.23 -6.11 7.13
CA TYR A 140 -26.90 -7.23 7.75
C TYR A 140 -27.00 -7.03 9.29
N PRO A 141 -28.13 -7.36 9.93
CA PRO A 141 -29.41 -7.81 9.36
C PRO A 141 -30.21 -6.71 8.65
N THR A 142 -29.87 -5.45 8.90
CA THR A 142 -30.48 -4.27 8.26
C THR A 142 -29.37 -3.29 7.87
N THR A 143 -29.63 -2.44 6.90
CA THR A 143 -28.67 -1.39 6.53
C THR A 143 -28.62 -0.31 7.60
N ILE A 144 -27.44 -0.11 8.19
CA ILE A 144 -27.19 0.92 9.21
C ILE A 144 -26.00 1.77 8.74
N VAL A 145 -26.17 3.09 8.78
CA VAL A 145 -25.09 4.05 8.53
C VAL A 145 -24.55 4.49 9.89
N HIS A 146 -23.29 4.15 10.15
CA HIS A 146 -22.58 4.52 11.38
C HIS A 146 -21.84 5.83 11.17
N LYS A 147 -22.29 6.90 11.82
CA LYS A 147 -21.66 8.23 11.84
C LYS A 147 -20.86 8.48 13.10
N SER A 148 -21.13 7.69 14.12
CA SER A 148 -20.45 7.63 15.41
C SER A 148 -20.27 6.18 15.82
N TYR A 149 -19.32 5.94 16.70
CA TYR A 149 -18.93 4.62 17.16
C TYR A 149 -18.90 4.59 18.68
N PHE A 150 -19.38 3.50 19.28
CA PHE A 150 -19.60 3.43 20.73
C PHE A 150 -18.79 2.30 21.34
N THR A 151 -18.29 2.50 22.56
CA THR A 151 -17.66 1.43 23.33
C THR A 151 -18.69 0.40 23.77
N ASP A 152 -18.27 -0.86 23.80
CA ASP A 152 -19.01 -1.98 24.37
C ASP A 152 -18.86 -2.04 25.91
N ALA A 153 -19.46 -3.09 26.53
CA ALA A 153 -19.41 -3.30 27.97
C ALA A 153 -17.97 -3.56 28.50
N ASP A 154 -17.06 -3.98 27.65
CA ASP A 154 -15.67 -4.23 27.98
C ASP A 154 -14.79 -2.99 27.76
N GLY A 155 -15.39 -1.84 27.43
CA GLY A 155 -14.69 -0.57 27.19
C GLY A 155 -13.94 -0.53 25.85
N TYR A 156 -14.30 -1.36 24.90
CA TYR A 156 -13.68 -1.41 23.58
C TYR A 156 -14.61 -0.86 22.51
N LEU A 157 -14.02 -0.21 21.53
CA LEU A 157 -14.64 0.12 20.26
C LEU A 157 -13.92 -0.61 19.14
N ILE A 158 -14.64 -1.36 18.34
CA ILE A 158 -14.13 -1.98 17.11
C ILE A 158 -14.96 -1.48 15.95
N LEU A 159 -14.33 -0.86 14.96
CA LEU A 159 -15.03 -0.36 13.79
C LEU A 159 -15.69 -1.50 12.99
N PRO A 160 -16.90 -1.29 12.45
CA PRO A 160 -17.60 -2.29 11.63
C PRO A 160 -16.81 -2.69 10.39
N GLN A 161 -16.13 -1.72 9.77
CA GLN A 161 -15.33 -1.91 8.56
C GLN A 161 -13.88 -1.47 8.79
N ASN A 162 -12.98 -1.94 7.91
CA ASN A 162 -11.60 -1.50 7.91
C ASN A 162 -11.48 -0.03 7.49
N LEU A 163 -10.46 0.64 8.01
CA LEU A 163 -10.00 1.94 7.50
C LEU A 163 -8.95 1.73 6.41
N LYS A 164 -8.98 2.59 5.41
CA LYS A 164 -7.90 2.70 4.41
C LYS A 164 -6.65 3.30 5.04
N ILE A 165 -5.51 3.20 4.37
CA ILE A 165 -4.31 3.92 4.80
C ILE A 165 -4.57 5.43 4.74
N GLY A 166 -4.17 6.17 5.77
CA GLY A 166 -4.43 7.62 5.87
C GLY A 166 -4.20 8.15 7.28
N HIS A 167 -4.43 9.46 7.44
CA HIS A 167 -4.30 10.15 8.71
C HIS A 167 -5.68 10.38 9.29
N TYR A 168 -5.90 9.87 10.49
CA TYR A 168 -7.20 9.95 11.16
C TYR A 168 -7.05 10.60 12.53
N ARG A 169 -8.00 11.49 12.86
CA ARG A 169 -8.17 12.04 14.19
C ARG A 169 -9.38 11.38 14.85
N ILE A 170 -9.18 10.87 16.06
CA ILE A 170 -10.23 10.25 16.87
C ILE A 170 -10.67 11.28 17.90
N GLU A 171 -11.96 11.52 17.96
CA GLU A 171 -12.58 12.49 18.84
C GLU A 171 -13.59 11.78 19.76
N GLU A 172 -13.48 11.95 21.09
CA GLU A 172 -14.50 11.61 22.05
C GLU A 172 -15.57 12.72 22.08
N VAL A 173 -16.85 12.37 22.02
CA VAL A 173 -17.98 13.30 21.94
C VAL A 173 -18.62 13.50 23.29
#